data_f4b13eece1e6889d7d9e259a9f55d83d
#
_entry.id   f4b13eece1e6889d7d9e259a9f55d83d
#
_cell.length_a   1.000
_cell.length_b   1.000
_cell.length_c   1.000
_cell.angle_alpha   90.00
_cell.angle_beta   90.00
_cell.angle_gamma   90.00
#
_symmetry.space_group_name_H-M   'P 1'
#
loop_
_entity.id
_entity.type
_entity.pdbx_description
1 polymer ?
#
loop_
_entity_poly.entity_id
_entity_poly.type
_entity_poly.pdbx_seq_one_letter_code
_entity_poly.pdbx_strand_id
1 'polypeptide(L)'
;MENQVAEKRKVLGKKKKSSGGQMLEWKKDGWKALISLAPAMIILAIFTFYPIINTFVISFFPDYNYITDSFGSFGFDRYVQVLTDAEFWRAMLNTCVMVVVSVPLSIIIALLLTVALNSIKALQGFFQVVFFLPYVTNGIAFGLVFSTIFSPQDYGLVNSLLHLLGGSSVAWTGSAQHVPYWAGIFVITVYAIWNGLAFKILVFLSGIQGIDKQYYQAAQVDATPKWRVFTKITVPLLSPMILYITITSLMGAFKSYSSIVSLFGESMGNGQDSTFITAVGYIYKYFGKVTSATAGATLLSKAAAAALILFVFIMIITFVQMWANKKKVHY
;
A
#
# COMPACT_ATOMS: atom_id res chain seq x y z
N MET A 1 -46.83 -40.21 36.33
CA MET A 1 -45.88 -39.10 36.44
C MET A 1 -44.41 -39.55 36.27
N GLU A 2 -44.01 -40.70 36.74
CA GLU A 2 -42.62 -41.21 36.64
C GLU A 2 -42.16 -41.51 35.21
N ASN A 3 -43.04 -42.00 34.34
CA ASN A 3 -42.65 -42.28 32.93
C ASN A 3 -42.32 -41.02 32.11
N GLN A 4 -42.94 -39.88 32.35
CA GLN A 4 -42.61 -38.64 31.66
C GLN A 4 -41.29 -38.01 32.10
N VAL A 5 -40.88 -38.22 33.33
CA VAL A 5 -39.60 -37.76 33.89
C VAL A 5 -38.45 -38.61 33.36
N ALA A 6 -38.65 -39.92 33.18
CA ALA A 6 -37.66 -40.82 32.59
C ALA A 6 -37.41 -40.53 31.10
N GLU A 7 -38.44 -40.18 30.36
CA GLU A 7 -38.33 -39.82 28.93
C GLU A 7 -37.62 -38.48 28.72
N LYS A 8 -37.91 -37.46 29.57
CA LYS A 8 -37.18 -36.19 29.58
C LYS A 8 -35.69 -36.34 29.90
N ARG A 9 -35.34 -37.24 30.84
CA ARG A 9 -33.93 -37.55 31.15
C ARG A 9 -33.19 -38.24 30.00
N LYS A 10 -33.87 -39.12 29.23
CA LYS A 10 -33.29 -39.75 28.01
C LYS A 10 -33.08 -38.78 26.88
N VAL A 11 -33.97 -37.78 26.68
CA VAL A 11 -33.84 -36.75 25.65
C VAL A 11 -32.72 -35.74 26.01
N LEU A 12 -32.61 -35.36 27.30
CA LEU A 12 -31.51 -34.50 27.78
C LEU A 12 -30.15 -35.21 27.77
N GLY A 13 -30.09 -36.51 28.03
CA GLY A 13 -28.85 -37.30 27.91
C GLY A 13 -28.37 -37.46 26.46
N LYS A 14 -29.28 -37.53 25.47
CA LYS A 14 -28.91 -37.57 24.06
C LYS A 14 -28.44 -36.22 23.50
N LYS A 15 -28.95 -35.09 24.00
CA LYS A 15 -28.47 -33.73 23.56
C LYS A 15 -27.09 -33.38 24.09
N LYS A 16 -26.61 -34.00 25.18
CA LYS A 16 -25.28 -33.74 25.75
C LYS A 16 -24.15 -34.56 25.09
N LYS A 17 -24.48 -35.53 24.20
CA LYS A 17 -23.49 -36.34 23.48
C LYS A 17 -23.21 -35.85 22.06
N SER A 18 -23.92 -34.84 21.55
CA SER A 18 -23.72 -34.32 20.18
C SER A 18 -22.93 -33.00 20.08
N SER A 19 -22.49 -32.42 21.22
CA SER A 19 -21.57 -31.27 21.22
C SER A 19 -20.16 -31.63 21.73
N GLY A 20 -19.88 -32.92 21.89
CA GLY A 20 -18.52 -33.42 22.06
C GLY A 20 -17.78 -33.33 20.72
N GLY A 21 -17.02 -32.26 20.60
CA GLY A 21 -16.16 -31.85 19.49
C GLY A 21 -15.90 -32.93 18.45
N GLN A 22 -16.28 -32.64 17.24
CA GLN A 22 -15.42 -32.97 16.14
C GLN A 22 -14.07 -32.27 16.39
N MET A 23 -13.28 -32.78 17.31
CA MET A 23 -11.85 -32.62 17.25
C MET A 23 -11.49 -33.20 15.88
N LEU A 24 -11.28 -32.30 14.93
CA LEU A 24 -10.67 -32.62 13.64
C LEU A 24 -9.57 -33.63 13.95
N GLU A 25 -9.69 -34.86 13.39
CA GLU A 25 -8.63 -35.85 13.45
C GLU A 25 -7.50 -35.30 12.59
N TRP A 26 -6.73 -34.37 13.13
CA TRP A 26 -5.67 -33.59 12.47
C TRP A 26 -4.72 -34.47 11.66
N LYS A 27 -4.55 -35.74 12.04
CA LYS A 27 -3.70 -36.68 11.32
C LYS A 27 -4.35 -37.26 10.04
N LYS A 28 -5.68 -37.42 9.98
CA LYS A 28 -6.37 -37.98 8.80
C LYS A 28 -6.82 -36.91 7.81
N ASP A 29 -7.15 -35.70 8.28
CA ASP A 29 -7.63 -34.62 7.41
C ASP A 29 -6.51 -33.68 6.95
N GLY A 30 -5.34 -33.72 7.58
CA GLY A 30 -4.16 -32.94 7.18
C GLY A 30 -3.72 -33.19 5.73
N TRP A 31 -3.78 -34.42 5.28
CA TRP A 31 -3.45 -34.79 3.89
C TRP A 31 -4.44 -34.20 2.89
N LYS A 32 -5.73 -34.23 3.18
CA LYS A 32 -6.77 -33.62 2.33
C LYS A 32 -6.61 -32.10 2.24
N ALA A 33 -6.30 -31.45 3.38
CA ALA A 33 -6.00 -30.02 3.43
C ALA A 33 -4.76 -29.71 2.58
N LEU A 34 -3.71 -30.53 2.66
CA LEU A 34 -2.46 -30.35 1.91
C LEU A 34 -2.69 -30.50 0.40
N ILE A 35 -3.48 -31.49 -0.03
CA ILE A 35 -3.85 -31.65 -1.45
C ILE A 35 -4.69 -30.45 -1.93
N SER A 36 -5.64 -29.99 -1.13
CA SER A 36 -6.47 -28.83 -1.50
C SER A 36 -5.68 -27.53 -1.61
N LEU A 37 -4.62 -27.37 -0.81
CA LEU A 37 -3.73 -26.20 -0.85
C LEU A 37 -2.60 -26.35 -1.86
N ALA A 38 -2.26 -27.57 -2.29
CA ALA A 38 -1.12 -27.86 -3.15
C ALA A 38 -1.07 -27.01 -4.43
N PRO A 39 -2.15 -26.82 -5.21
CA PRO A 39 -2.10 -25.97 -6.40
C PRO A 39 -1.69 -24.53 -6.11
N ALA A 40 -2.26 -23.94 -5.05
CA ALA A 40 -1.91 -22.59 -4.63
C ALA A 40 -0.47 -22.49 -4.12
N MET A 41 -0.02 -23.48 -3.32
CA MET A 41 1.34 -23.53 -2.78
C MET A 41 2.40 -23.71 -3.89
N ILE A 42 2.12 -24.51 -4.91
CA ILE A 42 3.03 -24.70 -6.06
C ILE A 42 3.17 -23.38 -6.82
N ILE A 43 2.06 -22.68 -7.10
CA ILE A 43 2.10 -21.38 -7.79
C ILE A 43 2.89 -20.35 -6.94
N LEU A 44 2.64 -20.27 -5.64
CA LEU A 44 3.39 -19.40 -4.75
C LEU A 44 4.89 -19.78 -4.69
N ALA A 45 5.21 -21.06 -4.64
CA ALA A 45 6.61 -21.52 -4.62
C ALA A 45 7.36 -21.09 -5.88
N ILE A 46 6.77 -21.26 -7.05
CA ILE A 46 7.41 -20.97 -8.35
C ILE A 46 7.46 -19.46 -8.62
N PHE A 47 6.35 -18.75 -8.43
CA PHE A 47 6.22 -17.35 -8.87
C PHE A 47 6.49 -16.31 -7.77
N THR A 48 6.57 -16.73 -6.50
CA THR A 48 6.82 -15.81 -5.39
C THR A 48 8.09 -16.17 -4.63
N PHE A 49 8.17 -17.39 -4.08
CA PHE A 49 9.31 -17.75 -3.24
C PHE A 49 10.60 -17.94 -4.05
N TYR A 50 10.55 -18.60 -5.20
CA TYR A 50 11.72 -18.79 -6.04
C TYR A 50 12.35 -17.45 -6.49
N PRO A 51 11.62 -16.47 -7.06
CA PRO A 51 12.22 -15.17 -7.42
C PRO A 51 12.77 -14.39 -6.22
N ILE A 52 12.13 -14.47 -5.04
CA ILE A 52 12.64 -13.82 -3.83
C ILE A 52 13.97 -14.42 -3.41
N ILE A 53 14.06 -15.77 -3.34
CA ILE A 53 15.29 -16.47 -2.99
C ILE A 53 16.39 -16.18 -4.02
N ASN A 54 16.02 -16.21 -5.31
CA ASN A 54 16.98 -15.93 -6.39
C ASN A 54 17.52 -14.49 -6.32
N THR A 55 16.64 -13.51 -6.09
CA THR A 55 17.08 -12.11 -5.87
C THR A 55 18.00 -12.00 -4.69
N PHE A 56 17.72 -12.70 -3.59
CA PHE A 56 18.57 -12.74 -2.42
C PHE A 56 19.95 -13.33 -2.76
N VAL A 57 19.99 -14.45 -3.47
CA VAL A 57 21.27 -15.09 -3.89
C VAL A 57 22.05 -14.16 -4.81
N ILE A 58 21.45 -13.67 -5.89
CA ILE A 58 22.13 -12.81 -6.89
C ILE A 58 22.71 -11.54 -6.25
N SER A 59 22.12 -11.00 -5.21
CA SER A 59 22.61 -9.79 -4.55
C SER A 59 23.99 -9.92 -3.93
N PHE A 60 24.43 -11.14 -3.60
CA PHE A 60 25.74 -11.43 -3.04
C PHE A 60 26.80 -11.81 -4.09
N PHE A 61 26.43 -11.83 -5.37
CA PHE A 61 27.35 -12.13 -6.46
C PHE A 61 27.53 -10.89 -7.36
N PRO A 62 28.52 -10.01 -7.08
CA PRO A 62 28.72 -8.77 -7.84
C PRO A 62 28.90 -8.98 -9.34
N ASP A 63 29.52 -10.09 -9.72
CA ASP A 63 29.82 -10.42 -11.10
C ASP A 63 28.81 -11.39 -11.74
N TYR A 64 27.64 -11.58 -11.11
CA TYR A 64 26.59 -12.40 -11.70
C TYR A 64 26.22 -11.88 -13.08
N ASN A 65 26.35 -12.76 -14.07
CA ASN A 65 25.98 -12.47 -15.46
C ASN A 65 24.69 -13.23 -15.78
N TYR A 66 23.63 -12.49 -15.94
CA TYR A 66 22.30 -13.01 -16.23
C TYR A 66 22.19 -13.69 -17.61
N ILE A 67 23.04 -13.30 -18.60
CA ILE A 67 22.99 -13.85 -19.96
C ILE A 67 23.57 -15.25 -20.01
N THR A 68 24.68 -15.44 -19.29
CA THR A 68 25.40 -16.75 -19.24
C THR A 68 25.02 -17.56 -18.00
N ASP A 69 24.14 -17.04 -17.15
CA ASP A 69 23.79 -17.61 -15.85
C ASP A 69 25.00 -18.04 -15.02
N SER A 70 26.05 -17.21 -15.06
CA SER A 70 27.32 -17.50 -14.39
C SER A 70 27.45 -16.67 -13.12
N PHE A 71 27.75 -17.33 -12.02
CA PHE A 71 28.05 -16.72 -10.73
C PHE A 71 29.58 -16.48 -10.66
N GLY A 72 29.95 -15.22 -10.35
CA GLY A 72 31.32 -14.84 -10.09
C GLY A 72 31.71 -15.02 -8.62
N SER A 73 32.54 -14.10 -8.11
CA SER A 73 32.95 -14.10 -6.69
C SER A 73 31.82 -13.74 -5.75
N PHE A 74 31.77 -14.36 -4.57
CA PHE A 74 30.89 -13.95 -3.48
C PHE A 74 31.41 -12.66 -2.82
N GLY A 75 30.56 -11.64 -2.66
CA GLY A 75 30.97 -10.38 -2.05
C GLY A 75 29.84 -9.45 -1.69
N PHE A 76 30.17 -8.39 -0.96
CA PHE A 76 29.24 -7.32 -0.57
C PHE A 76 29.44 -6.04 -1.39
N ASP A 77 30.22 -6.07 -2.45
CA ASP A 77 30.61 -4.88 -3.23
C ASP A 77 29.40 -4.13 -3.78
N ARG A 78 28.34 -4.85 -4.19
CA ARG A 78 27.10 -4.22 -4.67
C ARG A 78 26.35 -3.48 -3.59
N TYR A 79 26.38 -3.98 -2.37
CA TYR A 79 25.77 -3.28 -1.22
C TYR A 79 26.54 -1.99 -0.91
N VAL A 80 27.87 -2.04 -0.91
CA VAL A 80 28.71 -0.85 -0.74
C VAL A 80 28.46 0.15 -1.85
N GLN A 81 28.42 -0.29 -3.12
CA GLN A 81 28.10 0.57 -4.26
C GLN A 81 26.75 1.26 -4.13
N VAL A 82 25.71 0.53 -3.71
CA VAL A 82 24.37 1.13 -3.53
C VAL A 82 24.37 2.11 -2.36
N LEU A 83 24.97 1.76 -1.23
CA LEU A 83 24.99 2.62 -0.04
C LEU A 83 25.85 3.88 -0.20
N THR A 84 26.83 3.87 -1.11
CA THR A 84 27.65 5.04 -1.46
C THR A 84 27.10 5.85 -2.64
N ASP A 85 26.03 5.35 -3.31
CA ASP A 85 25.45 6.00 -4.47
C ASP A 85 24.53 7.16 -4.04
N ALA A 86 24.90 8.38 -4.40
CA ALA A 86 24.12 9.58 -4.10
C ALA A 86 22.72 9.54 -4.73
N GLU A 87 22.55 8.90 -5.90
CA GLU A 87 21.26 8.75 -6.55
C GLU A 87 20.32 7.84 -5.74
N PHE A 88 20.84 6.77 -5.13
CA PHE A 88 20.08 5.90 -4.25
C PHE A 88 19.52 6.68 -3.04
N TRP A 89 20.35 7.49 -2.39
CA TRP A 89 19.91 8.28 -1.25
C TRP A 89 18.89 9.36 -1.65
N ARG A 90 19.05 9.97 -2.82
CA ARG A 90 18.04 10.88 -3.38
C ARG A 90 16.70 10.14 -3.60
N ALA A 91 16.74 8.95 -4.19
CA ALA A 91 15.56 8.13 -4.41
C ALA A 91 14.88 7.71 -3.09
N MET A 92 15.66 7.34 -2.08
CA MET A 92 15.15 7.03 -0.74
C MET A 92 14.51 8.27 -0.09
N LEU A 93 15.15 9.43 -0.19
CA LEU A 93 14.66 10.69 0.38
C LEU A 93 13.34 11.11 -0.28
N ASN A 94 13.26 11.09 -1.61
CA ASN A 94 12.03 11.35 -2.35
C ASN A 94 10.91 10.43 -1.91
N THR A 95 11.19 9.12 -1.81
CA THR A 95 10.21 8.15 -1.37
C THR A 95 9.73 8.44 0.04
N CYS A 96 10.66 8.74 0.98
CA CYS A 96 10.30 9.11 2.34
C CYS A 96 9.43 10.37 2.41
N VAL A 97 9.77 11.42 1.66
CA VAL A 97 8.98 12.67 1.59
C VAL A 97 7.58 12.37 1.09
N MET A 98 7.46 11.62 -0.02
CA MET A 98 6.16 11.22 -0.57
C MET A 98 5.32 10.42 0.44
N VAL A 99 5.94 9.46 1.13
CA VAL A 99 5.27 8.63 2.14
C VAL A 99 4.79 9.45 3.33
N VAL A 100 5.66 10.30 3.90
CA VAL A 100 5.35 11.10 5.09
C VAL A 100 4.25 12.12 4.80
N VAL A 101 4.16 12.64 3.59
CA VAL A 101 3.12 13.61 3.22
C VAL A 101 1.83 12.90 2.81
N SER A 102 1.89 11.94 1.89
CA SER A 102 0.69 11.35 1.30
C SER A 102 -0.05 10.39 2.23
N VAL A 103 0.65 9.58 3.03
CA VAL A 103 0.00 8.55 3.86
C VAL A 103 -0.85 9.16 4.98
N PRO A 104 -0.33 10.04 5.85
CA PRO A 104 -1.15 10.64 6.91
C PRO A 104 -2.31 11.45 6.34
N LEU A 105 -2.06 12.25 5.31
CA LEU A 105 -3.08 13.10 4.70
C LEU A 105 -4.21 12.27 4.08
N SER A 106 -3.87 11.19 3.37
CA SER A 106 -4.87 10.28 2.79
C SER A 106 -5.70 9.55 3.86
N ILE A 107 -5.10 9.20 5.00
CA ILE A 107 -5.83 8.57 6.12
C ILE A 107 -6.83 9.55 6.74
N ILE A 108 -6.39 10.78 7.00
CA ILE A 108 -7.26 11.83 7.56
C ILE A 108 -8.43 12.11 6.63
N ILE A 109 -8.17 12.32 5.34
CA ILE A 109 -9.21 12.58 4.34
C ILE A 109 -10.17 11.37 4.24
N ALA A 110 -9.65 10.15 4.20
CA ALA A 110 -10.48 8.94 4.14
C ALA A 110 -11.38 8.79 5.38
N LEU A 111 -10.86 9.06 6.58
CA LEU A 111 -11.67 9.03 7.81
C LEU A 111 -12.80 10.06 7.78
N LEU A 112 -12.51 11.31 7.39
CA LEU A 112 -13.50 12.36 7.29
C LEU A 112 -14.57 12.03 6.25
N LEU A 113 -14.17 11.57 5.06
CA LEU A 113 -15.10 11.14 4.01
C LEU A 113 -15.93 9.94 4.45
N THR A 114 -15.36 8.99 5.16
CA THR A 114 -16.10 7.82 5.65
C THR A 114 -17.19 8.21 6.65
N VAL A 115 -16.90 9.12 7.58
CA VAL A 115 -17.90 9.63 8.52
C VAL A 115 -19.00 10.39 7.78
N ALA A 116 -18.65 11.21 6.81
CA ALA A 116 -19.63 11.90 5.97
C ALA A 116 -20.52 10.92 5.20
N LEU A 117 -19.93 9.91 4.55
CA LEU A 117 -20.66 8.86 3.82
C LEU A 117 -21.56 8.03 4.72
N ASN A 118 -21.11 7.70 5.92
CA ASN A 118 -21.92 6.94 6.88
C ASN A 118 -23.17 7.72 7.33
N SER A 119 -23.16 9.05 7.24
CA SER A 119 -24.31 9.90 7.56
C SER A 119 -25.36 9.97 6.45
N ILE A 120 -24.99 9.69 5.19
CA ILE A 120 -25.86 9.82 4.00
C ILE A 120 -26.43 8.44 3.63
N LYS A 121 -27.53 8.03 4.25
CA LYS A 121 -28.12 6.71 4.02
C LYS A 121 -28.68 6.50 2.61
N ALA A 122 -29.32 7.50 2.03
CA ALA A 122 -30.05 7.36 0.77
C ALA A 122 -29.16 7.16 -0.46
N LEU A 123 -27.95 7.75 -0.50
CA LEU A 123 -27.03 7.71 -1.65
C LEU A 123 -25.72 7.00 -1.33
N GLN A 124 -25.64 6.30 -0.20
CA GLN A 124 -24.40 5.65 0.27
C GLN A 124 -23.83 4.69 -0.77
N GLY A 125 -24.67 3.86 -1.39
CA GLY A 125 -24.23 2.90 -2.42
C GLY A 125 -23.67 3.59 -3.66
N PHE A 126 -24.31 4.67 -4.13
CA PHE A 126 -23.82 5.44 -5.27
C PHE A 126 -22.43 6.04 -4.99
N PHE A 127 -22.26 6.72 -3.87
CA PHE A 127 -20.98 7.29 -3.49
C PHE A 127 -19.89 6.23 -3.28
N GLN A 128 -20.24 5.05 -2.73
CA GLN A 128 -19.31 3.94 -2.63
C GLN A 128 -18.78 3.54 -4.02
N VAL A 129 -19.66 3.40 -5.01
CA VAL A 129 -19.24 3.06 -6.38
C VAL A 129 -18.33 4.15 -6.96
N VAL A 130 -18.71 5.43 -6.82
CA VAL A 130 -17.91 6.56 -7.34
C VAL A 130 -16.51 6.61 -6.71
N PHE A 131 -16.43 6.44 -5.38
CA PHE A 131 -15.12 6.41 -4.70
C PHE A 131 -14.33 5.12 -4.97
N PHE A 132 -14.99 4.02 -5.33
CA PHE A 132 -14.32 2.76 -5.63
C PHE A 132 -13.75 2.70 -7.06
N LEU A 133 -14.28 3.51 -7.96
CA LEU A 133 -13.87 3.56 -9.38
C LEU A 133 -12.34 3.70 -9.56
N PRO A 134 -11.64 4.59 -8.84
CA PRO A 134 -10.18 4.71 -8.93
C PRO A 134 -9.40 3.45 -8.58
N TYR A 135 -9.93 2.64 -7.67
CA TYR A 135 -9.25 1.43 -7.22
C TYR A 135 -9.29 0.29 -8.25
N VAL A 136 -10.37 0.22 -9.03
CA VAL A 136 -10.56 -0.83 -10.05
C VAL A 136 -9.88 -0.47 -11.36
N THR A 137 -9.64 0.82 -11.60
CA THR A 137 -9.08 1.29 -12.87
C THR A 137 -7.56 1.19 -12.88
N ASN A 138 -7.00 1.03 -14.07
CA ASN A 138 -5.55 0.97 -14.27
C ASN A 138 -4.87 2.26 -13.80
N GLY A 139 -3.94 2.14 -12.84
CA GLY A 139 -3.22 3.28 -12.27
C GLY A 139 -2.40 4.07 -13.29
N ILE A 140 -1.85 3.42 -14.33
CA ILE A 140 -1.10 4.11 -15.40
C ILE A 140 -2.05 4.99 -16.21
N ALA A 141 -3.22 4.49 -16.58
CA ALA A 141 -4.22 5.26 -17.32
C ALA A 141 -4.64 6.53 -16.56
N PHE A 142 -4.89 6.40 -15.26
CA PHE A 142 -5.18 7.57 -14.42
C PHE A 142 -3.98 8.50 -14.25
N GLY A 143 -2.76 7.98 -14.18
CA GLY A 143 -1.57 8.81 -14.16
C GLY A 143 -1.47 9.70 -15.41
N LEU A 144 -1.81 9.16 -16.59
CA LEU A 144 -1.87 9.93 -17.83
C LEU A 144 -2.98 11.00 -17.81
N VAL A 145 -4.17 10.67 -17.24
CA VAL A 145 -5.23 11.68 -17.03
C VAL A 145 -4.75 12.80 -16.11
N PHE A 146 -4.08 12.45 -15.00
CA PHE A 146 -3.51 13.45 -14.09
C PHE A 146 -2.42 14.28 -14.77
N SER A 147 -1.55 13.67 -15.60
CA SER A 147 -0.53 14.41 -16.34
C SER A 147 -1.16 15.41 -17.33
N THR A 148 -2.34 15.11 -17.86
CA THR A 148 -3.10 16.04 -18.72
C THR A 148 -3.75 17.16 -17.89
N ILE A 149 -4.37 16.85 -16.77
CA ILE A 149 -4.97 17.84 -15.84
C ILE A 149 -3.90 18.82 -15.34
N PHE A 150 -2.75 18.30 -14.94
CA PHE A 150 -1.58 19.03 -14.45
C PHE A 150 -0.55 19.30 -15.56
N SER A 151 -1.01 19.43 -16.81
CA SER A 151 -0.12 19.74 -17.94
C SER A 151 0.65 21.03 -17.67
N PRO A 152 1.97 21.10 -18.02
CA PRO A 152 2.77 22.29 -17.87
C PRO A 152 2.37 23.42 -18.86
N GLN A 153 1.55 23.09 -19.84
CA GLN A 153 1.10 24.04 -20.86
C GLN A 153 -0.03 24.92 -20.33
N ASP A 154 -0.21 26.10 -20.97
CA ASP A 154 -1.26 27.06 -20.57
C ASP A 154 -2.68 26.52 -20.71
N TYR A 155 -2.89 25.57 -21.63
CA TYR A 155 -4.19 24.86 -21.78
C TYR A 155 -4.42 23.75 -20.77
N GLY A 156 -3.45 23.43 -19.92
CA GLY A 156 -3.64 22.49 -18.81
C GLY A 156 -4.75 23.00 -17.89
N LEU A 157 -5.62 22.08 -17.42
CA LEU A 157 -6.78 22.46 -16.63
C LEU A 157 -6.41 23.29 -15.40
N VAL A 158 -5.36 22.89 -14.67
CA VAL A 158 -4.90 23.61 -13.48
C VAL A 158 -4.31 24.98 -13.85
N ASN A 159 -3.50 25.06 -14.91
CA ASN A 159 -2.94 26.33 -15.39
C ASN A 159 -4.03 27.26 -15.92
N SER A 160 -5.02 26.74 -16.64
CA SER A 160 -6.17 27.54 -17.09
C SER A 160 -6.94 28.14 -15.91
N LEU A 161 -7.12 27.38 -14.82
CA LEU A 161 -7.74 27.91 -13.58
C LEU A 161 -6.84 28.95 -12.90
N LEU A 162 -5.52 28.75 -12.89
CA LEU A 162 -4.58 29.74 -12.35
C LEU A 162 -4.63 31.05 -13.13
N HIS A 163 -4.71 30.99 -14.47
CA HIS A 163 -4.86 32.18 -15.31
C HIS A 163 -6.16 32.94 -15.04
N LEU A 164 -7.28 32.23 -14.83
CA LEU A 164 -8.53 32.84 -14.42
C LEU A 164 -8.43 33.60 -13.07
N LEU A 165 -7.53 33.14 -12.18
CA LEU A 165 -7.25 33.77 -10.90
C LEU A 165 -6.13 34.81 -10.97
N GLY A 166 -5.59 35.13 -12.18
CA GLY A 166 -4.52 36.10 -12.38
C GLY A 166 -3.10 35.57 -12.11
N GLY A 167 -2.95 34.25 -11.98
CA GLY A 167 -1.64 33.60 -11.78
C GLY A 167 -0.93 33.28 -13.09
N SER A 168 0.34 32.90 -13.00
CA SER A 168 1.15 32.42 -14.13
C SER A 168 1.16 30.90 -14.20
N SER A 169 1.42 30.34 -15.40
CA SER A 169 1.58 28.90 -15.61
C SER A 169 2.73 28.32 -14.80
N VAL A 170 2.50 27.14 -14.26
CA VAL A 170 3.48 26.35 -13.52
C VAL A 170 3.71 25.03 -14.26
N ALA A 171 4.96 24.61 -14.38
CA ALA A 171 5.30 23.28 -14.87
C ALA A 171 5.02 22.24 -13.75
N TRP A 172 3.87 21.57 -13.81
CA TRP A 172 3.42 20.62 -12.80
C TRP A 172 3.93 19.20 -13.04
N THR A 173 3.96 18.78 -14.31
CA THR A 173 4.31 17.42 -14.74
C THR A 173 5.12 17.46 -16.03
N GLY A 174 5.64 16.31 -16.46
CA GLY A 174 6.32 16.13 -17.73
C GLY A 174 7.84 15.99 -17.58
N SER A 175 8.48 15.44 -18.62
CA SER A 175 9.92 15.21 -18.67
C SER A 175 10.68 16.25 -19.52
N ALA A 176 9.95 17.04 -20.31
CA ALA A 176 10.55 17.99 -21.28
C ALA A 176 10.82 19.38 -20.67
N GLN A 177 10.17 19.73 -19.57
CA GLN A 177 10.30 21.03 -18.90
C GLN A 177 10.85 20.85 -17.50
N HIS A 178 11.50 21.90 -16.97
CA HIS A 178 11.97 21.89 -15.58
C HIS A 178 10.79 22.02 -14.62
N VAL A 179 10.40 20.91 -14.00
CA VAL A 179 9.35 20.86 -12.98
C VAL A 179 9.94 21.24 -11.63
N PRO A 180 9.47 22.31 -10.96
CA PRO A 180 9.89 22.63 -9.61
C PRO A 180 9.59 21.48 -8.66
N TYR A 181 10.52 21.19 -7.74
CA TYR A 181 10.39 20.04 -6.84
C TYR A 181 9.07 20.05 -6.02
N TRP A 182 8.69 21.22 -5.49
CA TRP A 182 7.43 21.38 -4.75
C TRP A 182 6.19 21.07 -5.59
N ALA A 183 6.19 21.47 -6.87
CA ALA A 183 5.06 21.24 -7.77
C ALA A 183 4.91 19.75 -8.10
N GLY A 184 6.02 19.08 -8.40
CA GLY A 184 6.00 17.64 -8.64
C GLY A 184 5.56 16.84 -7.41
N ILE A 185 6.10 17.14 -6.21
CA ILE A 185 5.67 16.51 -4.96
C ILE A 185 4.19 16.76 -4.69
N PHE A 186 3.67 17.95 -4.98
CA PHE A 186 2.25 18.26 -4.84
C PHE A 186 1.40 17.35 -5.73
N VAL A 187 1.71 17.26 -7.03
CA VAL A 187 0.96 16.40 -7.97
C VAL A 187 1.01 14.92 -7.55
N ILE A 188 2.20 14.42 -7.21
CA ILE A 188 2.36 13.06 -6.73
C ILE A 188 1.50 12.81 -5.49
N THR A 189 1.49 13.76 -4.55
CA THR A 189 0.70 13.65 -3.32
C THR A 189 -0.80 13.62 -3.61
N VAL A 190 -1.30 14.53 -4.46
CA VAL A 190 -2.71 14.58 -4.86
C VAL A 190 -3.12 13.27 -5.54
N TYR A 191 -2.30 12.78 -6.47
CA TYR A 191 -2.53 11.50 -7.13
C TYR A 191 -2.56 10.33 -6.13
N ALA A 192 -1.56 10.25 -5.25
CA ALA A 192 -1.45 9.17 -4.26
C ALA A 192 -2.63 9.15 -3.27
N ILE A 193 -3.09 10.34 -2.83
CA ILE A 193 -4.27 10.47 -1.98
C ILE A 193 -5.48 9.94 -2.74
N TRP A 194 -5.77 10.48 -3.92
CA TRP A 194 -6.94 10.13 -4.72
C TRP A 194 -7.00 8.63 -5.03
N ASN A 195 -5.90 8.04 -5.49
CA ASN A 195 -5.80 6.62 -5.82
C ASN A 195 -6.00 5.73 -4.57
N GLY A 196 -5.47 6.16 -3.44
CA GLY A 196 -5.53 5.39 -2.19
C GLY A 196 -6.82 5.56 -1.39
N LEU A 197 -7.70 6.53 -1.70
CA LEU A 197 -8.91 6.82 -0.91
C LEU A 197 -9.91 5.67 -0.90
N ALA A 198 -10.15 5.06 -2.06
CA ALA A 198 -11.17 4.04 -2.22
C ALA A 198 -11.06 2.89 -1.22
N PHE A 199 -9.89 2.25 -1.17
CA PHE A 199 -9.63 1.14 -0.27
C PHE A 199 -9.74 1.56 1.20
N LYS A 200 -9.21 2.74 1.55
CA LYS A 200 -9.27 3.27 2.91
C LYS A 200 -10.70 3.55 3.36
N ILE A 201 -11.51 4.16 2.50
CA ILE A 201 -12.92 4.44 2.77
C ILE A 201 -13.70 3.15 3.02
N LEU A 202 -13.49 2.11 2.20
CA LEU A 202 -14.15 0.81 2.39
C LEU A 202 -13.81 0.17 3.73
N VAL A 203 -12.52 0.13 4.09
CA VAL A 203 -12.08 -0.47 5.35
C VAL A 203 -12.61 0.34 6.55
N PHE A 204 -12.53 1.66 6.51
CA PHE A 204 -13.05 2.50 7.59
C PHE A 204 -14.57 2.43 7.70
N LEU A 205 -15.29 2.37 6.58
CA LEU A 205 -16.74 2.24 6.57
C LEU A 205 -17.19 0.92 7.19
N SER A 206 -16.53 -0.17 6.82
CA SER A 206 -16.75 -1.48 7.47
C SER A 206 -16.46 -1.41 8.98
N GLY A 207 -15.37 -0.73 9.37
CA GLY A 207 -15.05 -0.53 10.78
C GLY A 207 -16.11 0.28 11.54
N ILE A 208 -16.60 1.40 10.97
CA ILE A 208 -17.65 2.22 11.60
C ILE A 208 -18.96 1.43 11.76
N GLN A 209 -19.31 0.63 10.75
CA GLN A 209 -20.53 -0.21 10.79
C GLN A 209 -20.45 -1.33 11.84
N GLY A 210 -19.22 -1.74 12.22
CA GLY A 210 -18.98 -2.70 13.28
C GLY A 210 -19.01 -2.13 14.69
N ILE A 211 -19.03 -0.80 14.86
CA ILE A 211 -19.11 -0.16 16.18
C ILE A 211 -20.52 -0.30 16.73
N ASP A 212 -20.66 -0.73 18.02
CA ASP A 212 -21.96 -0.84 18.66
C ASP A 212 -22.66 0.54 18.71
N LYS A 213 -23.90 0.55 18.24
CA LYS A 213 -24.75 1.75 18.20
C LYS A 213 -25.00 2.36 19.57
N GLN A 214 -24.87 1.58 20.65
CA GLN A 214 -25.05 2.04 22.03
C GLN A 214 -24.12 3.20 22.39
N TYR A 215 -22.86 3.19 21.90
CA TYR A 215 -21.94 4.30 22.11
C TYR A 215 -22.42 5.62 21.52
N TYR A 216 -23.01 5.55 20.32
CA TYR A 216 -23.54 6.74 19.66
C TYR A 216 -24.87 7.21 20.29
N GLN A 217 -25.70 6.28 20.75
CA GLN A 217 -26.95 6.59 21.45
C GLN A 217 -26.67 7.27 22.79
N ALA A 218 -25.72 6.76 23.57
CA ALA A 218 -25.31 7.38 24.83
C ALA A 218 -24.80 8.82 24.59
N ALA A 219 -23.94 9.00 23.58
CA ALA A 219 -23.45 10.33 23.21
C ALA A 219 -24.56 11.29 22.76
N GLN A 220 -25.66 10.79 22.17
CA GLN A 220 -26.82 11.60 21.82
C GLN A 220 -27.61 12.02 23.04
N VAL A 221 -27.80 11.11 24.03
CA VAL A 221 -28.47 11.43 25.31
C VAL A 221 -27.69 12.51 26.06
N ASP A 222 -26.34 12.44 26.03
CA ASP A 222 -25.47 13.43 26.66
C ASP A 222 -25.32 14.73 25.85
N ALA A 223 -26.06 14.89 24.76
CA ALA A 223 -25.95 16.01 23.81
C ALA A 223 -24.49 16.32 23.38
N THR A 224 -23.66 15.28 23.26
CA THR A 224 -22.23 15.42 22.93
C THR A 224 -22.05 15.96 21.49
N PRO A 225 -21.24 17.00 21.27
CA PRO A 225 -21.04 17.58 19.94
C PRO A 225 -20.36 16.57 19.00
N LYS A 226 -20.74 16.59 17.73
CA LYS A 226 -20.30 15.62 16.67
C LYS A 226 -18.77 15.48 16.60
N TRP A 227 -18.03 16.58 16.77
CA TRP A 227 -16.58 16.57 16.78
C TRP A 227 -16.00 15.77 17.95
N ARG A 228 -16.60 15.89 19.13
CA ARG A 228 -16.21 15.11 20.31
C ARG A 228 -16.54 13.63 20.15
N VAL A 229 -17.69 13.30 19.56
CA VAL A 229 -18.05 11.92 19.18
C VAL A 229 -17.01 11.35 18.21
N PHE A 230 -16.66 12.09 17.18
CA PHE A 230 -15.63 11.67 16.23
C PHE A 230 -14.28 11.39 16.91
N THR A 231 -13.76 12.35 17.68
CA THR A 231 -12.40 12.26 18.26
C THR A 231 -12.31 11.35 19.47
N LYS A 232 -13.38 11.19 20.26
CA LYS A 232 -13.35 10.44 21.53
C LYS A 232 -14.03 9.07 21.47
N ILE A 233 -14.87 8.81 20.47
CA ILE A 233 -15.56 7.53 20.29
C ILE A 233 -15.13 6.88 18.98
N THR A 234 -15.38 7.52 17.84
CA THR A 234 -15.17 6.90 16.53
C THR A 234 -13.69 6.59 16.25
N VAL A 235 -12.79 7.58 16.38
CA VAL A 235 -11.36 7.39 16.09
C VAL A 235 -10.69 6.37 17.03
N PRO A 236 -10.91 6.39 18.36
CA PRO A 236 -10.35 5.38 19.24
C PRO A 236 -10.85 3.96 18.96
N LEU A 237 -12.15 3.78 18.68
CA LEU A 237 -12.70 2.47 18.36
C LEU A 237 -12.27 1.96 16.97
N LEU A 238 -11.91 2.86 16.05
CA LEU A 238 -11.31 2.50 14.76
C LEU A 238 -9.79 2.29 14.81
N SER A 239 -9.15 2.42 15.98
CA SER A 239 -7.69 2.33 16.08
C SER A 239 -7.08 1.07 15.46
N PRO A 240 -7.68 -0.14 15.52
CA PRO A 240 -7.15 -1.32 14.85
C PRO A 240 -7.18 -1.17 13.31
N MET A 241 -8.23 -0.57 12.77
CA MET A 241 -8.37 -0.32 11.33
C MET A 241 -7.40 0.77 10.85
N ILE A 242 -7.22 1.84 11.65
CA ILE A 242 -6.26 2.90 11.38
C ILE A 242 -4.84 2.31 11.34
N LEU A 243 -4.49 1.44 12.28
CA LEU A 243 -3.21 0.75 12.30
C LEU A 243 -3.01 -0.10 11.03
N TYR A 244 -3.99 -0.93 10.69
CA TYR A 244 -3.95 -1.77 9.49
C TYR A 244 -3.75 -0.93 8.22
N ILE A 245 -4.56 0.12 8.05
CA ILE A 245 -4.46 1.03 6.90
C ILE A 245 -3.12 1.77 6.88
N THR A 246 -2.59 2.18 8.03
CA THR A 246 -1.30 2.87 8.09
C THR A 246 -0.17 1.96 7.65
N ILE A 247 -0.12 0.71 8.14
CA ILE A 247 0.91 -0.27 7.73
C ILE A 247 0.83 -0.56 6.24
N THR A 248 -0.36 -0.91 5.74
CA THR A 248 -0.54 -1.29 4.32
C THR A 248 -0.30 -0.11 3.38
N SER A 249 -0.73 1.10 3.74
CA SER A 249 -0.49 2.32 2.95
C SER A 249 0.99 2.69 2.92
N LEU A 250 1.69 2.55 4.03
CA LEU A 250 3.13 2.83 4.11
C LEU A 250 3.90 1.86 3.21
N MET A 251 3.65 0.56 3.34
CA MET A 251 4.28 -0.45 2.46
C MET A 251 3.96 -0.21 0.97
N GLY A 252 2.71 0.17 0.64
CA GLY A 252 2.30 0.49 -0.72
C GLY A 252 3.00 1.74 -1.28
N ALA A 253 3.11 2.79 -0.47
CA ALA A 253 3.75 4.04 -0.88
C ALA A 253 5.26 3.89 -1.12
N PHE A 254 5.97 3.07 -0.33
CA PHE A 254 7.38 2.74 -0.60
C PHE A 254 7.59 1.97 -1.91
N LYS A 255 6.56 1.28 -2.42
CA LYS A 255 6.60 0.55 -3.69
C LYS A 255 6.16 1.40 -4.89
N SER A 256 5.93 2.69 -4.72
CA SER A 256 5.50 3.58 -5.80
C SER A 256 6.54 3.66 -6.92
N TYR A 257 6.14 3.28 -8.13
CA TYR A 257 6.92 3.36 -9.36
C TYR A 257 6.03 3.80 -10.54
N SER A 258 5.01 3.00 -10.86
CA SER A 258 4.16 3.20 -12.03
C SER A 258 3.48 4.57 -12.06
N SER A 259 3.08 5.08 -10.88
CA SER A 259 2.50 6.42 -10.74
C SER A 259 3.49 7.54 -11.11
N ILE A 260 4.75 7.38 -10.73
CA ILE A 260 5.78 8.38 -11.04
C ILE A 260 6.10 8.36 -12.53
N VAL A 261 6.24 7.18 -13.12
CA VAL A 261 6.48 7.03 -14.56
C VAL A 261 5.30 7.58 -15.37
N SER A 262 4.06 7.36 -14.94
CA SER A 262 2.89 7.88 -15.66
C SER A 262 2.75 9.40 -15.59
N LEU A 263 3.27 10.06 -14.55
CA LEU A 263 3.23 11.52 -14.37
C LEU A 263 4.43 12.22 -15.01
N PHE A 264 5.62 11.64 -14.95
CA PHE A 264 6.88 12.29 -15.32
C PHE A 264 7.66 11.57 -16.44
N GLY A 265 7.10 10.48 -16.98
CA GLY A 265 7.77 9.65 -17.97
C GLY A 265 8.82 8.72 -17.37
N GLU A 266 9.48 7.93 -18.22
CA GLU A 266 10.47 6.91 -17.79
C GLU A 266 11.71 7.51 -17.11
N SER A 267 12.06 8.76 -17.42
CA SER A 267 13.14 9.49 -16.75
C SER A 267 12.82 9.86 -15.31
N MET A 268 11.54 9.80 -14.90
CA MET A 268 11.06 10.17 -13.57
C MET A 268 11.46 11.60 -13.17
N GLY A 269 11.39 12.55 -14.09
CA GLY A 269 11.68 13.97 -13.81
C GLY A 269 12.29 14.70 -15.00
N ASN A 270 13.12 15.71 -14.71
CA ASN A 270 13.65 16.68 -15.67
C ASN A 270 14.75 16.08 -16.58
N GLY A 271 14.37 15.34 -17.60
CA GLY A 271 15.30 14.76 -18.56
C GLY A 271 16.24 13.74 -17.89
N GLN A 272 17.56 14.02 -17.87
CA GLN A 272 18.56 13.09 -17.31
C GLN A 272 18.64 13.12 -15.79
N ASP A 273 18.12 14.16 -15.11
CA ASP A 273 18.34 14.36 -13.67
C ASP A 273 17.49 13.48 -12.76
N SER A 274 16.50 12.76 -13.30
CA SER A 274 15.61 11.86 -12.54
C SER A 274 15.17 12.46 -11.19
N THR A 275 14.69 13.72 -11.21
CA THR A 275 14.44 14.53 -10.00
C THR A 275 13.47 13.86 -9.02
N PHE A 276 12.47 13.15 -9.55
CA PHE A 276 11.42 12.47 -8.77
C PHE A 276 11.64 10.95 -8.67
N ILE A 277 12.85 10.48 -8.92
CA ILE A 277 13.18 9.06 -8.81
C ILE A 277 12.81 8.53 -7.42
N THR A 278 12.11 7.39 -7.40
CA THR A 278 11.80 6.67 -6.16
C THR A 278 12.76 5.51 -5.93
N ALA A 279 12.75 4.95 -4.72
CA ALA A 279 13.59 3.78 -4.40
C ALA A 279 13.34 2.61 -5.35
N VAL A 280 12.06 2.34 -5.69
CA VAL A 280 11.72 1.32 -6.69
C VAL A 280 12.10 1.78 -8.10
N GLY A 281 11.98 3.07 -8.41
CA GLY A 281 12.46 3.65 -9.67
C GLY A 281 13.96 3.43 -9.88
N TYR A 282 14.76 3.61 -8.83
CA TYR A 282 16.19 3.30 -8.85
C TYR A 282 16.45 1.81 -9.17
N ILE A 283 15.72 0.90 -8.53
CA ILE A 283 15.82 -0.54 -8.79
C ILE A 283 15.50 -0.84 -10.26
N TYR A 284 14.39 -0.32 -10.79
CA TYR A 284 13.98 -0.51 -12.18
C TYR A 284 14.96 0.10 -13.18
N LYS A 285 15.59 1.24 -12.87
CA LYS A 285 16.62 1.86 -13.70
C LYS A 285 17.80 0.91 -13.97
N TYR A 286 18.22 0.17 -12.95
CA TYR A 286 19.30 -0.82 -13.10
C TYR A 286 18.80 -2.14 -13.66
N PHE A 287 17.60 -2.56 -13.33
CA PHE A 287 16.96 -3.74 -13.92
C PHE A 287 16.71 -3.58 -15.43
N GLY A 288 16.22 -2.42 -15.87
CA GLY A 288 15.97 -2.14 -17.29
C GLY A 288 17.23 -2.08 -18.17
N LYS A 289 18.38 -1.72 -17.60
CA LYS A 289 19.66 -1.68 -18.32
C LYS A 289 20.25 -3.07 -18.64
N VAL A 290 19.69 -4.13 -18.08
CA VAL A 290 20.09 -5.52 -18.32
C VAL A 290 19.90 -5.95 -19.78
N THR A 291 19.07 -5.24 -20.54
CA THR A 291 18.78 -5.55 -21.96
C THR A 291 19.89 -5.16 -22.95
N SER A 292 20.89 -4.38 -22.57
CA SER A 292 22.05 -4.05 -23.42
C SER A 292 23.20 -5.04 -23.21
N ALA A 293 23.56 -5.71 -24.26
CA ALA A 293 24.22 -7.03 -24.34
C ALA A 293 25.61 -7.22 -23.70
N THR A 294 26.25 -6.23 -23.09
CA THR A 294 27.62 -6.44 -22.53
C THR A 294 27.86 -5.75 -21.18
N ALA A 295 27.50 -4.51 -21.02
CA ALA A 295 27.72 -3.77 -19.75
C ALA A 295 26.58 -3.92 -18.75
N GLY A 296 25.38 -4.31 -19.21
CA GLY A 296 24.18 -4.45 -18.40
C GLY A 296 24.05 -5.78 -17.67
N ALA A 297 24.76 -6.82 -18.12
CA ALA A 297 24.57 -8.19 -17.61
C ALA A 297 24.86 -8.33 -16.10
N THR A 298 25.74 -7.50 -15.54
CA THR A 298 26.10 -7.52 -14.12
C THR A 298 25.31 -6.49 -13.27
N LEU A 299 24.51 -5.63 -13.89
CA LEU A 299 23.75 -4.62 -13.16
C LEU A 299 22.55 -5.19 -12.41
N LEU A 300 22.13 -6.42 -12.75
CA LEU A 300 21.05 -7.12 -12.04
C LEU A 300 21.37 -7.32 -10.56
N SER A 301 22.62 -7.63 -10.23
CA SER A 301 23.08 -7.78 -8.84
C SER A 301 23.02 -6.46 -8.06
N LYS A 302 23.27 -5.31 -8.72
CA LYS A 302 23.11 -3.99 -8.10
C LYS A 302 21.62 -3.69 -7.83
N ALA A 303 20.73 -3.99 -8.78
CA ALA A 303 19.29 -3.87 -8.58
C ALA A 303 18.79 -4.77 -7.45
N ALA A 304 19.27 -6.01 -7.38
CA ALA A 304 18.94 -6.97 -6.33
C ALA A 304 19.42 -6.48 -4.95
N ALA A 305 20.65 -5.98 -4.83
CA ALA A 305 21.15 -5.40 -3.59
C ALA A 305 20.32 -4.19 -3.12
N ALA A 306 19.96 -3.28 -4.05
CA ALA A 306 19.11 -2.14 -3.75
C ALA A 306 17.71 -2.57 -3.28
N ALA A 307 17.13 -3.61 -3.89
CA ALA A 307 15.84 -4.17 -3.49
C ALA A 307 15.87 -4.75 -2.07
N LEU A 308 16.96 -5.44 -1.70
CA LEU A 308 17.12 -5.98 -0.35
C LEU A 308 17.34 -4.88 0.70
N ILE A 309 18.10 -3.83 0.38
CA ILE A 309 18.25 -2.67 1.28
C ILE A 309 16.89 -2.02 1.51
N LEU A 310 16.10 -1.79 0.45
CA LEU A 310 14.76 -1.25 0.56
C LEU A 310 13.84 -2.17 1.39
N PHE A 311 13.91 -3.49 1.18
CA PHE A 311 13.13 -4.47 1.94
C PHE A 311 13.46 -4.38 3.44
N VAL A 312 14.74 -4.37 3.81
CA VAL A 312 15.16 -4.23 5.21
C VAL A 312 14.70 -2.91 5.80
N PHE A 313 14.79 -1.83 5.05
CA PHE A 313 14.32 -0.51 5.47
C PHE A 313 12.80 -0.50 5.77
N ILE A 314 11.99 -1.02 4.85
CA ILE A 314 10.52 -1.15 5.04
C ILE A 314 10.22 -2.05 6.24
N MET A 315 10.94 -3.14 6.41
CA MET A 315 10.78 -4.06 7.52
C MET A 315 11.03 -3.36 8.87
N ILE A 316 12.14 -2.60 8.99
CA ILE A 316 12.45 -1.84 10.20
C ILE A 316 11.34 -0.85 10.51
N ILE A 317 10.89 -0.05 9.54
CA ILE A 317 9.80 0.91 9.74
C ILE A 317 8.52 0.20 10.20
N THR A 318 8.18 -0.94 9.58
CA THR A 318 6.99 -1.71 9.95
C THR A 318 7.09 -2.25 11.38
N PHE A 319 8.25 -2.77 11.78
CA PHE A 319 8.47 -3.21 13.16
C PHE A 319 8.37 -2.07 14.17
N VAL A 320 8.98 -0.92 13.88
CA VAL A 320 8.89 0.28 14.73
C VAL A 320 7.43 0.71 14.86
N GLN A 321 6.68 0.72 13.77
CA GLN A 321 5.26 1.07 13.76
C GLN A 321 4.42 0.10 14.59
N MET A 322 4.63 -1.22 14.43
CA MET A 322 3.94 -2.23 15.23
C MET A 322 4.28 -2.12 16.71
N TRP A 323 5.54 -1.88 17.04
CA TRP A 323 5.97 -1.69 18.43
C TRP A 323 5.37 -0.44 19.07
N ALA A 324 5.38 0.70 18.37
CA ALA A 324 4.79 1.94 18.84
C ALA A 324 3.28 1.85 19.08
N ASN A 325 2.59 1.02 18.29
CA ASN A 325 1.13 0.88 18.38
C ASN A 325 0.66 -0.17 19.40
N LYS A 326 1.52 -1.10 19.85
CA LYS A 326 1.15 -2.07 20.92
C LYS A 326 0.59 -1.42 22.18
N LYS A 327 0.99 -0.17 22.48
CA LYS A 327 0.54 0.58 23.68
C LYS A 327 -0.74 1.41 23.44
N LYS A 328 -1.23 1.52 22.20
CA LYS A 328 -2.32 2.46 21.83
C LYS A 328 -3.57 1.79 21.27
N VAL A 329 -3.52 0.49 20.97
CA VAL A 329 -4.68 -0.25 20.47
C VAL A 329 -5.46 -0.75 21.66
N HIS A 330 -6.64 -0.19 21.87
CA HIS A 330 -7.62 -0.70 22.84
C HIS A 330 -8.52 -1.70 22.12
N TYR A 331 -8.54 -2.95 22.62
CA TYR A 331 -9.47 -3.98 22.18
C TYR A 331 -10.76 -3.87 23.00
#